data_002e4e9220b2e685840008452d14ed6f
#
_entry.id   002e4e9220b2e685840008452d14ed6f
#
_cell.length_a   1.000
_cell.length_b   1.000
_cell.length_c   1.000
_cell.angle_alpha   90.00
_cell.angle_beta   90.00
_cell.angle_gamma   90.00
#
_symmetry.space_group_name_H-M   'P 1'
#
loop_
_entity.id
_entity.type
_entity.pdbx_description
1 polymer ?
#
loop_
_entity_poly.entity_id
_entity_poly.type
_entity_poly.pdbx_seq_one_letter_code
_entity_poly.pdbx_strand_id
1 'polypeptide(L)'
;MTGFTLQQLQCFDAVVREGGFQAAAARLGRTHPTVFTAVGNLEAQLGLALFDRSGYRARLTDAGRSFHDKARVFLHELQALERHAAQLSLGEEGELRVVIGDLSPLPETLALLRRFFDDHPATRLHLHFEAISGPWERLFDGAADLILHHIDKSDSRLEFIDLFTVTLTPVAAPGFVDAPATEAADRLKSKVQCVIRDTARHSQPRDYFLVEGARQLTVSDQLMKRELIVQGMGWGHLPDYLIADDLAGGRLVALSGPGLTGGRAEIVAARRRDVAHGPVAERLRDHIAAQASAVVG
;
A
#
# COMPACT_ATOMS: atom_id res chain seq x y z
N MET A 1 -0.27 19.30 -32.75
CA MET A 1 -0.42 17.87 -32.35
C MET A 1 0.86 17.47 -31.65
N THR A 2 0.78 17.09 -30.39
CA THR A 2 1.91 16.59 -29.62
C THR A 2 2.32 15.24 -30.21
N GLY A 3 3.47 15.17 -30.84
CA GLY A 3 3.88 14.00 -31.61
C GLY A 3 4.57 12.89 -30.81
N PHE A 4 4.49 12.88 -29.44
CA PHE A 4 5.11 11.82 -28.67
C PHE A 4 4.30 10.50 -28.72
N THR A 5 4.98 9.39 -28.57
CA THR A 5 4.40 8.05 -28.70
C THR A 5 4.17 7.41 -27.32
N LEU A 6 3.27 6.44 -27.26
CA LEU A 6 3.05 5.60 -26.08
C LEU A 6 4.36 4.92 -25.62
N GLN A 7 5.16 4.43 -26.55
CA GLN A 7 6.45 3.81 -26.25
C GLN A 7 7.41 4.76 -25.51
N GLN A 8 7.43 6.04 -25.90
CA GLN A 8 8.26 7.05 -25.23
C GLN A 8 7.79 7.29 -23.79
N LEU A 9 6.46 7.35 -23.56
CA LEU A 9 5.90 7.45 -22.21
C LEU A 9 6.21 6.24 -21.35
N GLN A 10 6.09 5.03 -21.91
CA GLN A 10 6.44 3.77 -21.21
C GLN A 10 7.91 3.72 -20.84
N CYS A 11 8.80 4.15 -21.73
CA CYS A 11 10.24 4.23 -21.45
C CYS A 11 10.53 5.24 -20.34
N PHE A 12 9.89 6.41 -20.39
CA PHE A 12 10.04 7.44 -19.36
C PHE A 12 9.56 6.95 -17.98
N ASP A 13 8.35 6.39 -17.89
CA ASP A 13 7.80 5.82 -16.65
C ASP A 13 8.72 4.72 -16.09
N ALA A 14 9.19 3.81 -16.94
CA ALA A 14 10.10 2.75 -16.52
C ALA A 14 11.41 3.29 -15.94
N VAL A 15 12.01 4.34 -16.53
CA VAL A 15 13.24 4.96 -16.01
C VAL A 15 13.01 5.56 -14.62
N VAL A 16 11.84 6.16 -14.39
CA VAL A 16 11.49 6.71 -13.08
C VAL A 16 11.28 5.61 -12.05
N ARG A 17 10.51 4.59 -12.38
CA ARG A 17 10.13 3.49 -11.46
C ARG A 17 11.32 2.60 -11.09
N GLU A 18 12.18 2.31 -12.05
CA GLU A 18 13.35 1.44 -11.84
C GLU A 18 14.58 2.23 -11.34
N GLY A 19 14.48 3.55 -11.24
CA GLY A 19 15.54 4.42 -10.73
C GLY A 19 16.74 4.60 -11.68
N GLY A 20 16.58 4.25 -12.99
CA GLY A 20 17.63 4.45 -13.97
C GLY A 20 17.43 3.77 -15.30
N PHE A 21 18.13 4.27 -16.32
CA PHE A 21 17.99 3.80 -17.72
C PHE A 21 18.37 2.34 -17.93
N GLN A 22 19.40 1.84 -17.25
CA GLN A 22 19.84 0.45 -17.37
C GLN A 22 18.81 -0.52 -16.81
N ALA A 23 18.27 -0.23 -15.63
CA ALA A 23 17.25 -1.06 -14.99
C ALA A 23 15.94 -1.03 -15.79
N ALA A 24 15.54 0.15 -16.31
CA ALA A 24 14.38 0.29 -17.17
C ALA A 24 14.53 -0.51 -18.47
N ALA A 25 15.73 -0.52 -19.08
CA ALA A 25 16.00 -1.30 -20.28
C ALA A 25 15.84 -2.81 -20.03
N ALA A 26 16.38 -3.31 -18.92
CA ALA A 26 16.22 -4.71 -18.51
C ALA A 26 14.74 -5.04 -18.26
N ARG A 27 14.00 -4.17 -17.56
CA ARG A 27 12.57 -4.35 -17.24
C ARG A 27 11.70 -4.40 -18.49
N LEU A 28 12.01 -3.58 -19.51
CA LEU A 28 11.27 -3.50 -20.78
C LEU A 28 11.72 -4.50 -21.83
N GLY A 29 12.74 -5.34 -21.56
CA GLY A 29 13.33 -6.23 -22.56
C GLY A 29 13.95 -5.47 -23.75
N ARG A 30 14.51 -4.28 -23.51
CA ARG A 30 15.09 -3.39 -24.51
C ARG A 30 16.56 -3.10 -24.22
N THR A 31 17.24 -2.47 -25.18
CA THR A 31 18.62 -2.01 -24.96
C THR A 31 18.64 -0.64 -24.29
N HIS A 32 19.70 -0.35 -23.51
CA HIS A 32 19.90 0.97 -22.91
C HIS A 32 19.83 2.13 -23.93
N PRO A 33 20.50 2.06 -25.12
CA PRO A 33 20.39 3.10 -26.13
C PRO A 33 18.95 3.34 -26.60
N THR A 34 18.15 2.28 -26.73
CA THR A 34 16.75 2.39 -27.17
C THR A 34 15.93 3.19 -26.15
N VAL A 35 16.05 2.87 -24.86
CA VAL A 35 15.32 3.59 -23.79
C VAL A 35 15.82 5.03 -23.67
N PHE A 36 17.15 5.24 -23.76
CA PHE A 36 17.76 6.56 -23.67
C PHE A 36 17.28 7.47 -24.81
N THR A 37 17.28 6.96 -26.06
CA THR A 37 16.81 7.70 -27.23
C THR A 37 15.31 7.98 -27.16
N ALA A 38 14.49 7.02 -26.70
CA ALA A 38 13.05 7.22 -26.55
C ALA A 38 12.73 8.37 -25.58
N VAL A 39 13.40 8.41 -24.44
CA VAL A 39 13.22 9.49 -23.45
C VAL A 39 13.77 10.82 -23.98
N GLY A 40 14.92 10.82 -24.64
CA GLY A 40 15.47 12.04 -25.26
C GLY A 40 14.55 12.63 -26.33
N ASN A 41 13.94 11.78 -27.15
CA ASN A 41 12.95 12.23 -28.14
C ASN A 41 11.69 12.79 -27.48
N LEU A 42 11.23 12.19 -26.36
CA LEU A 42 10.12 12.72 -25.58
C LEU A 42 10.44 14.12 -25.07
N GLU A 43 11.61 14.33 -24.44
CA GLU A 43 12.07 15.63 -23.95
C GLU A 43 12.13 16.66 -25.08
N ALA A 44 12.68 16.28 -26.23
CA ALA A 44 12.78 17.16 -27.41
C ALA A 44 11.40 17.57 -27.95
N GLN A 45 10.44 16.65 -28.00
CA GLN A 45 9.08 16.91 -28.47
C GLN A 45 8.27 17.76 -27.50
N LEU A 46 8.51 17.62 -26.20
CA LEU A 46 7.87 18.43 -25.17
C LEU A 46 8.52 19.82 -25.02
N GLY A 47 9.76 19.98 -25.48
CA GLY A 47 10.57 21.17 -25.22
C GLY A 47 10.95 21.33 -23.75
N LEU A 48 10.96 20.23 -22.98
CA LEU A 48 11.18 20.20 -21.54
C LEU A 48 12.23 19.14 -21.20
N ALA A 49 13.18 19.48 -20.32
CA ALA A 49 14.03 18.48 -19.69
C ALA A 49 13.25 17.80 -18.57
N LEU A 50 13.02 16.50 -18.68
CA LEU A 50 12.35 15.69 -17.67
C LEU A 50 13.34 15.12 -16.65
N PHE A 51 14.60 14.90 -17.05
CA PHE A 51 15.69 14.48 -16.18
C PHE A 51 16.82 15.52 -16.11
N ASP A 52 17.27 15.76 -14.89
CA ASP A 52 18.58 16.37 -14.65
C ASP A 52 19.65 15.28 -14.72
N ARG A 53 20.60 15.45 -15.67
CA ARG A 53 21.70 14.52 -15.94
C ARG A 53 23.06 15.06 -15.51
N SER A 54 23.08 16.14 -14.75
CA SER A 54 24.33 16.76 -14.28
C SER A 54 25.08 15.93 -13.22
N GLY A 55 24.35 15.03 -12.54
CA GLY A 55 24.90 14.16 -11.51
C GLY A 55 25.23 12.75 -11.98
N TYR A 56 25.77 11.93 -11.08
CA TYR A 56 26.08 10.52 -11.33
C TYR A 56 24.84 9.67 -11.69
N ARG A 57 23.67 10.06 -11.21
CA ARG A 57 22.38 9.43 -11.54
C ARG A 57 21.42 10.49 -12.06
N ALA A 58 20.66 10.15 -13.11
CA ALA A 58 19.58 10.98 -13.60
C ALA A 58 18.51 11.16 -12.52
N ARG A 59 18.11 12.40 -12.24
CA ARG A 59 17.05 12.75 -11.30
C ARG A 59 15.95 13.48 -12.04
N LEU A 60 14.70 13.25 -11.63
CA LEU A 60 13.58 14.02 -12.20
C LEU A 60 13.75 15.52 -11.89
N THR A 61 13.52 16.33 -12.90
CA THR A 61 13.29 17.78 -12.72
C THR A 61 11.90 18.01 -12.12
N ASP A 62 11.57 19.24 -11.70
CA ASP A 62 10.21 19.57 -11.25
C ASP A 62 9.19 19.38 -12.38
N ALA A 63 9.54 19.77 -13.61
CA ALA A 63 8.75 19.49 -14.80
C ALA A 63 8.59 17.98 -15.03
N GLY A 64 9.67 17.21 -14.83
CA GLY A 64 9.66 15.76 -14.94
C GLY A 64 8.73 15.10 -13.92
N ARG A 65 8.72 15.54 -12.66
CA ARG A 65 7.80 15.06 -11.62
C ARG A 65 6.35 15.32 -12.01
N SER A 66 6.02 16.57 -12.30
CA SER A 66 4.66 16.97 -12.70
C SER A 66 4.17 16.24 -13.95
N PHE A 67 5.05 16.05 -14.94
CA PHE A 67 4.70 15.30 -16.15
C PHE A 67 4.52 13.81 -15.87
N HIS A 68 5.36 13.22 -15.00
CA HIS A 68 5.26 11.81 -14.61
C HIS A 68 3.93 11.50 -13.91
N ASP A 69 3.47 12.36 -13.01
CA ASP A 69 2.18 12.19 -12.33
C ASP A 69 1.01 12.10 -13.32
N LYS A 70 1.04 12.89 -14.38
CA LYS A 70 0.01 12.83 -15.44
C LYS A 70 0.21 11.65 -16.38
N ALA A 71 1.46 11.33 -16.74
CA ALA A 71 1.78 10.20 -17.60
C ALA A 71 1.37 8.86 -16.96
N ARG A 72 1.55 8.72 -15.64
CA ARG A 72 1.10 7.54 -14.89
C ARG A 72 -0.41 7.31 -14.99
N VAL A 73 -1.20 8.36 -14.80
CA VAL A 73 -2.67 8.28 -14.94
C VAL A 73 -3.05 7.79 -16.32
N PHE A 74 -2.46 8.37 -17.38
CA PHE A 74 -2.73 7.98 -18.75
C PHE A 74 -2.32 6.52 -19.04
N LEU A 75 -1.12 6.12 -18.64
CA LEU A 75 -0.64 4.74 -18.83
C LEU A 75 -1.52 3.73 -18.10
N HIS A 76 -2.02 4.12 -16.93
CA HIS A 76 -2.96 3.32 -16.18
C HIS A 76 -4.30 3.14 -16.91
N GLU A 77 -4.89 4.23 -17.42
CA GLU A 77 -6.14 4.16 -18.19
C GLU A 77 -5.98 3.30 -19.46
N LEU A 78 -4.82 3.36 -20.11
CA LEU A 78 -4.53 2.47 -21.23
C LEU A 78 -4.52 1.00 -20.81
N GLN A 79 -3.86 0.67 -19.70
CA GLN A 79 -3.88 -0.70 -19.17
C GLN A 79 -5.29 -1.16 -18.77
N ALA A 80 -6.11 -0.26 -18.25
CA ALA A 80 -7.51 -0.56 -17.95
C ALA A 80 -8.30 -0.87 -19.24
N LEU A 81 -8.05 -0.13 -20.31
CA LEU A 81 -8.67 -0.37 -21.61
C LEU A 81 -8.22 -1.72 -22.22
N GLU A 82 -6.94 -2.05 -22.14
CA GLU A 82 -6.42 -3.35 -22.61
C GLU A 82 -7.05 -4.51 -21.84
N ARG A 83 -7.17 -4.39 -20.50
CA ARG A 83 -7.86 -5.38 -19.66
C ARG A 83 -9.35 -5.51 -20.05
N HIS A 84 -10.02 -4.38 -20.24
CA HIS A 84 -11.43 -4.37 -20.65
C HIS A 84 -11.62 -5.06 -22.00
N ALA A 85 -10.76 -4.83 -22.98
CA ALA A 85 -10.79 -5.52 -24.27
C ALA A 85 -10.59 -7.04 -24.12
N ALA A 86 -9.67 -7.47 -23.24
CA ALA A 86 -9.47 -8.88 -22.92
C ALA A 86 -10.70 -9.50 -22.25
N GLN A 87 -11.35 -8.78 -21.33
CA GLN A 87 -12.60 -9.20 -20.66
C GLN A 87 -13.73 -9.39 -21.68
N LEU A 88 -13.90 -8.46 -22.61
CA LEU A 88 -14.91 -8.57 -23.67
C LEU A 88 -14.70 -9.82 -24.56
N SER A 89 -13.45 -10.23 -24.73
CA SER A 89 -13.08 -11.41 -25.52
C SER A 89 -13.31 -12.73 -24.78
N LEU A 90 -13.13 -12.76 -23.45
CA LEU A 90 -13.16 -13.97 -22.63
C LEU A 90 -14.46 -14.11 -21.81
N GLY A 91 -15.27 -13.06 -21.71
CA GLY A 91 -16.48 -13.01 -20.90
C GLY A 91 -16.28 -12.90 -19.38
N GLU A 92 -15.07 -13.13 -18.88
CA GLU A 92 -14.69 -13.02 -17.46
C GLU A 92 -13.23 -12.57 -17.30
N GLU A 93 -12.90 -11.94 -16.16
CA GLU A 93 -11.51 -11.59 -15.86
C GLU A 93 -10.70 -12.84 -15.58
N GLY A 94 -9.58 -12.99 -16.30
CA GLY A 94 -8.60 -14.04 -16.05
C GLY A 94 -7.78 -13.84 -14.80
N GLU A 95 -7.76 -12.61 -14.23
CA GLU A 95 -7.01 -12.27 -13.01
C GLU A 95 -7.66 -11.14 -12.22
N LEU A 96 -7.52 -11.19 -10.90
CA LEU A 96 -7.85 -10.12 -9.97
C LEU A 96 -6.65 -9.86 -9.06
N ARG A 97 -6.37 -8.58 -8.80
CA ARG A 97 -5.28 -8.11 -7.95
C ARG A 97 -5.85 -7.47 -6.70
N VAL A 98 -5.65 -8.14 -5.58
CA VAL A 98 -6.13 -7.69 -4.27
C VAL A 98 -4.95 -7.32 -3.40
N VAL A 99 -5.01 -6.15 -2.78
CA VAL A 99 -4.01 -5.69 -1.81
C VAL A 99 -4.60 -5.78 -0.42
N ILE A 100 -3.88 -6.47 0.47
CA ILE A 100 -4.20 -6.56 1.89
C ILE A 100 -3.30 -5.57 2.63
N GLY A 101 -3.92 -4.64 3.38
CA GLY A 101 -3.21 -3.69 4.22
C GLY A 101 -2.72 -4.33 5.53
N ASP A 102 -1.68 -3.77 6.09
CA ASP A 102 -0.95 -4.27 7.27
C ASP A 102 -1.79 -4.36 8.56
N LEU A 103 -2.90 -3.64 8.65
CA LEU A 103 -3.83 -3.71 9.79
C LEU A 103 -4.98 -4.71 9.60
N SER A 104 -5.09 -5.35 8.43
CA SER A 104 -6.17 -6.30 8.16
C SER A 104 -5.95 -7.62 8.91
N PRO A 105 -6.96 -8.14 9.66
CA PRO A 105 -6.88 -9.46 10.27
C PRO A 105 -6.75 -10.54 9.16
N LEU A 106 -5.54 -11.12 9.04
CA LEU A 106 -5.22 -12.02 7.90
C LEU A 106 -6.08 -13.27 7.86
N PRO A 107 -6.34 -14.01 8.98
CA PRO A 107 -7.14 -15.23 8.95
C PRO A 107 -8.54 -14.98 8.40
N GLU A 108 -9.22 -13.95 8.88
CA GLU A 108 -10.59 -13.58 8.48
C GLU A 108 -10.62 -13.07 7.04
N THR A 109 -9.64 -12.23 6.70
CA THR A 109 -9.48 -11.67 5.34
C THR A 109 -9.25 -12.77 4.31
N LEU A 110 -8.34 -13.70 4.60
CA LEU A 110 -8.05 -14.81 3.70
C LEU A 110 -9.21 -15.81 3.62
N ALA A 111 -9.95 -16.03 4.72
CA ALA A 111 -11.14 -16.89 4.69
C ALA A 111 -12.25 -16.31 3.81
N LEU A 112 -12.42 -14.97 3.83
CA LEU A 112 -13.34 -14.25 2.97
C LEU A 112 -13.00 -14.44 1.49
N LEU A 113 -11.74 -14.25 1.12
CA LEU A 113 -11.26 -14.40 -0.26
C LEU A 113 -11.31 -15.85 -0.72
N ARG A 114 -10.89 -16.82 0.12
CA ARG A 114 -10.87 -18.24 -0.22
C ARG A 114 -12.24 -18.74 -0.67
N ARG A 115 -13.30 -18.42 0.09
CA ARG A 115 -14.68 -18.86 -0.25
C ARG A 115 -15.10 -18.40 -1.64
N PHE A 116 -14.71 -17.20 -2.03
CA PHE A 116 -15.02 -16.68 -3.36
C PHE A 116 -14.20 -17.37 -4.46
N PHE A 117 -12.90 -17.52 -4.25
CA PHE A 117 -12.01 -18.05 -5.29
C PHE A 117 -12.11 -19.56 -5.47
N ASP A 118 -12.58 -20.31 -4.46
CA ASP A 118 -12.94 -21.73 -4.62
C ASP A 118 -14.07 -21.91 -5.67
N ASP A 119 -14.97 -20.93 -5.80
CA ASP A 119 -16.07 -20.91 -6.78
C ASP A 119 -15.68 -20.29 -8.14
N HIS A 120 -14.47 -19.70 -8.25
CA HIS A 120 -14.00 -19.05 -9.47
C HIS A 120 -12.60 -19.55 -9.90
N PRO A 121 -12.45 -20.86 -10.22
CA PRO A 121 -11.14 -21.48 -10.45
C PRO A 121 -10.44 -20.99 -11.73
N ALA A 122 -11.17 -20.37 -12.66
CA ALA A 122 -10.63 -19.80 -13.89
C ALA A 122 -9.96 -18.43 -13.66
N THR A 123 -10.26 -17.76 -12.54
CA THR A 123 -9.72 -16.44 -12.22
C THR A 123 -8.47 -16.58 -11.32
N ARG A 124 -7.34 -16.11 -11.79
CA ARG A 124 -6.10 -16.05 -11.00
C ARG A 124 -6.18 -14.91 -9.99
N LEU A 125 -5.94 -15.22 -8.72
CA LEU A 125 -5.84 -14.23 -7.66
C LEU A 125 -4.38 -13.83 -7.43
N HIS A 126 -4.07 -12.54 -7.55
CA HIS A 126 -2.80 -11.95 -7.13
C HIS A 126 -3.01 -11.21 -5.81
N LEU A 127 -2.40 -11.74 -4.74
CA LEU A 127 -2.40 -11.09 -3.43
C LEU A 127 -1.11 -10.31 -3.23
N HIS A 128 -1.25 -9.06 -2.82
CA HIS A 128 -0.14 -8.22 -2.40
C HIS A 128 -0.37 -7.79 -0.96
N PHE A 129 0.71 -7.67 -0.20
CA PHE A 129 0.70 -7.12 1.14
C PHE A 129 1.42 -5.79 1.12
N GLU A 130 0.75 -4.74 1.59
CA GLU A 130 1.27 -3.38 1.62
C GLU A 130 0.93 -2.71 2.94
N ALA A 131 1.72 -1.69 3.31
CA ALA A 131 1.54 -0.97 4.56
C ALA A 131 1.36 0.53 4.30
N ILE A 132 0.59 1.16 5.18
CA ILE A 132 0.38 2.61 5.28
C ILE A 132 -0.20 3.20 3.99
N SER A 133 0.62 3.85 3.16
CA SER A 133 0.16 4.48 1.91
C SER A 133 0.27 3.57 0.68
N GLY A 134 0.97 2.44 0.81
CA GLY A 134 1.18 1.48 -0.29
C GLY A 134 -0.11 0.94 -0.92
N PRO A 135 -1.13 0.52 -0.14
CA PRO A 135 -2.41 0.07 -0.69
C PRO A 135 -3.08 1.12 -1.56
N TRP A 136 -3.08 2.37 -1.14
CA TRP A 136 -3.63 3.49 -1.89
C TRP A 136 -2.89 3.73 -3.19
N GLU A 137 -1.56 3.75 -3.12
CA GLU A 137 -0.72 3.95 -4.29
C GLU A 137 -1.00 2.87 -5.33
N ARG A 138 -1.04 1.59 -4.94
CA ARG A 138 -1.37 0.51 -5.86
C ARG A 138 -2.77 0.64 -6.47
N LEU A 139 -3.76 1.05 -5.69
CA LEU A 139 -5.12 1.23 -6.18
C LEU A 139 -5.21 2.34 -7.22
N PHE A 140 -4.62 3.51 -6.92
CA PHE A 140 -4.66 4.65 -7.83
C PHE A 140 -3.69 4.54 -9.02
N ASP A 141 -2.65 3.72 -8.91
CA ASP A 141 -1.78 3.34 -10.03
C ASP A 141 -2.34 2.18 -10.86
N GLY A 142 -3.52 1.65 -10.50
CA GLY A 142 -4.16 0.51 -11.13
C GLY A 142 -3.38 -0.79 -11.08
N ALA A 143 -2.49 -0.87 -10.14
CA ALA A 143 -1.81 -2.10 -9.77
C ALA A 143 -2.63 -2.97 -8.80
N ALA A 144 -3.82 -2.51 -8.40
CA ALA A 144 -4.80 -3.24 -7.63
C ALA A 144 -6.20 -2.98 -8.16
N ASP A 145 -7.05 -4.00 -8.11
CA ASP A 145 -8.47 -3.93 -8.45
C ASP A 145 -9.33 -3.72 -7.18
N LEU A 146 -8.82 -4.19 -6.04
CA LEU A 146 -9.43 -4.06 -4.72
C LEU A 146 -8.34 -3.91 -3.66
N ILE A 147 -8.59 -3.09 -2.64
CA ILE A 147 -7.78 -3.02 -1.42
C ILE A 147 -8.62 -3.36 -0.19
N LEU A 148 -8.03 -4.08 0.74
CA LEU A 148 -8.58 -4.38 2.07
C LEU A 148 -7.75 -3.58 3.07
N HIS A 149 -8.18 -2.35 3.36
CA HIS A 149 -7.37 -1.36 4.09
C HIS A 149 -8.24 -0.27 4.69
N HIS A 150 -7.70 0.55 5.56
CA HIS A 150 -8.37 1.78 5.99
C HIS A 150 -8.32 2.85 4.91
N ILE A 151 -9.38 3.63 4.79
CA ILE A 151 -9.49 4.69 3.79
C ILE A 151 -10.01 5.99 4.41
N ASP A 152 -9.80 7.08 3.70
CA ASP A 152 -10.60 8.29 3.90
C ASP A 152 -11.97 8.08 3.24
N LYS A 153 -12.99 7.82 4.05
CA LYS A 153 -14.36 7.56 3.57
C LYS A 153 -15.02 8.78 2.89
N SER A 154 -14.41 9.96 2.99
CA SER A 154 -14.85 11.16 2.28
C SER A 154 -14.34 11.23 0.84
N ASP A 155 -13.40 10.37 0.43
CA ASP A 155 -12.88 10.33 -0.92
C ASP A 155 -13.93 9.80 -1.91
N SER A 156 -14.54 10.71 -2.67
CA SER A 156 -15.60 10.39 -3.63
C SER A 156 -15.17 9.51 -4.81
N ARG A 157 -13.86 9.33 -5.01
CA ARG A 157 -13.31 8.44 -6.05
C ARG A 157 -13.43 6.97 -5.69
N LEU A 158 -13.74 6.67 -4.42
CA LEU A 158 -13.83 5.32 -3.90
C LEU A 158 -15.28 4.90 -3.68
N GLU A 159 -15.54 3.62 -3.86
CA GLU A 159 -16.64 2.90 -3.23
C GLU A 159 -16.08 1.84 -2.31
N PHE A 160 -16.77 1.57 -1.22
CA PHE A 160 -16.25 0.69 -0.17
C PHE A 160 -17.36 -0.06 0.57
N ILE A 161 -16.95 -1.13 1.24
CA ILE A 161 -17.76 -1.95 2.13
C ILE A 161 -17.00 -2.05 3.45
N ASP A 162 -17.63 -1.74 4.57
CA ASP A 162 -17.05 -1.88 5.90
C ASP A 162 -16.86 -3.36 6.25
N LEU A 163 -15.68 -3.71 6.81
CA LEU A 163 -15.33 -5.10 7.15
C LEU A 163 -15.04 -5.26 8.63
N PHE A 164 -13.99 -4.60 9.11
CA PHE A 164 -13.48 -4.80 10.46
C PHE A 164 -13.21 -3.47 11.13
N THR A 165 -13.34 -3.44 12.46
CA THR A 165 -12.77 -2.39 13.28
C THR A 165 -11.57 -2.97 14.01
N VAL A 166 -10.42 -2.31 13.92
CA VAL A 166 -9.17 -2.71 14.56
C VAL A 166 -8.79 -1.65 15.56
N THR A 167 -8.58 -2.05 16.81
CA THR A 167 -8.03 -1.19 17.86
C THR A 167 -6.51 -1.37 17.90
N LEU A 168 -5.80 -0.28 18.10
CA LEU A 168 -4.34 -0.24 18.20
C LEU A 168 -3.95 0.16 19.60
N THR A 169 -3.26 -0.73 20.32
CA THR A 169 -2.83 -0.53 21.70
C THR A 169 -1.32 -0.33 21.76
N PRO A 170 -0.84 0.73 22.45
CA PRO A 170 0.59 0.89 22.70
C PRO A 170 1.04 -0.15 23.73
N VAL A 171 2.09 -0.91 23.40
CA VAL A 171 2.57 -2.03 24.21
C VAL A 171 4.10 -2.08 24.27
N ALA A 172 4.60 -2.72 25.32
CA ALA A 172 6.00 -3.08 25.48
C ALA A 172 6.15 -4.43 26.20
N ALA A 173 7.37 -4.98 26.22
CA ALA A 173 7.68 -6.12 27.09
C ALA A 173 7.63 -5.70 28.57
N PRO A 174 7.32 -6.62 29.50
CA PRO A 174 7.40 -6.35 30.94
C PRO A 174 8.76 -5.83 31.34
N GLY A 175 8.80 -4.77 32.15
CA GLY A 175 10.06 -4.17 32.62
C GLY A 175 10.80 -3.30 31.58
N PHE A 176 10.29 -3.13 30.38
CA PHE A 176 10.88 -2.25 29.36
C PHE A 176 10.91 -0.78 29.80
N VAL A 177 9.93 -0.36 30.55
CA VAL A 177 9.86 0.98 31.17
C VAL A 177 9.91 0.84 32.68
N ASP A 178 10.92 1.46 33.33
CA ASP A 178 11.09 1.48 34.79
C ASP A 178 10.13 2.49 35.46
N ALA A 179 8.83 2.34 35.19
CA ALA A 179 7.75 3.18 35.74
C ALA A 179 6.42 2.44 35.64
N PRO A 180 5.43 2.83 36.46
CA PRO A 180 4.06 2.38 36.23
C PRO A 180 3.63 2.63 34.78
N ALA A 181 2.88 1.71 34.19
CA ALA A 181 2.45 1.80 32.79
C ALA A 181 1.71 3.12 32.49
N THR A 182 1.08 3.72 33.50
CA THR A 182 0.37 5.01 33.44
C THR A 182 1.28 6.25 33.33
N GLU A 183 2.57 6.11 33.62
CA GLU A 183 3.56 7.20 33.58
C GLU A 183 4.60 7.01 32.47
N ALA A 184 4.33 6.08 31.54
CA ALA A 184 5.31 5.66 30.54
C ALA A 184 5.62 6.75 29.50
N ALA A 185 4.70 7.65 29.19
CA ALA A 185 4.76 8.53 28.01
C ALA A 185 6.06 9.36 27.92
N ASP A 186 6.49 10.02 28.99
CA ASP A 186 7.70 10.84 28.96
C ASP A 186 9.00 10.01 28.87
N ARG A 187 8.99 8.81 29.46
CA ARG A 187 10.14 7.90 29.42
C ARG A 187 10.31 7.22 28.07
N LEU A 188 9.22 7.07 27.32
CA LEU A 188 9.22 6.44 26.01
C LEU A 188 9.96 7.27 24.94
N LYS A 189 10.06 8.59 25.12
CA LYS A 189 10.85 9.48 24.23
C LYS A 189 12.33 9.07 24.15
N SER A 190 12.89 8.52 25.20
CA SER A 190 14.28 8.04 25.22
C SER A 190 14.45 6.59 24.81
N LYS A 191 13.36 5.87 24.55
CA LYS A 191 13.35 4.44 24.20
C LYS A 191 13.16 4.24 22.68
N VAL A 192 13.49 3.05 22.22
CA VAL A 192 13.29 2.67 20.80
C VAL A 192 11.82 2.45 20.54
N GLN A 193 11.25 3.15 19.55
CA GLN A 193 9.92 2.92 19.04
C GLN A 193 9.97 2.05 17.78
N CYS A 194 9.25 0.92 17.78
CA CYS A 194 9.07 0.06 16.62
C CYS A 194 7.96 0.63 15.75
N VAL A 195 8.27 0.91 14.49
CA VAL A 195 7.34 1.52 13.53
C VAL A 195 7.25 0.71 12.24
N ILE A 196 6.11 0.74 11.58
CA ILE A 196 5.93 0.13 10.27
C ILE A 196 6.47 1.09 9.20
N ARG A 197 7.20 0.54 8.25
CA ARG A 197 7.68 1.29 7.08
C ARG A 197 6.54 1.48 6.09
N ASP A 198 6.32 2.71 5.64
CA ASP A 198 5.44 2.98 4.51
C ASP A 198 6.00 2.29 3.25
N THR A 199 5.14 1.52 2.56
CA THR A 199 5.52 0.79 1.35
C THR A 199 5.27 1.57 0.07
N ALA A 200 4.68 2.76 0.15
CA ALA A 200 4.53 3.66 -0.98
C ALA A 200 5.90 4.04 -1.57
N ARG A 201 5.99 4.12 -2.89
CA ARG A 201 7.24 4.39 -3.63
C ARG A 201 7.31 5.81 -4.16
N HIS A 202 6.16 6.42 -4.42
CA HIS A 202 6.05 7.70 -5.13
C HIS A 202 5.37 8.77 -4.29
N SER A 203 4.59 8.38 -3.28
CA SER A 203 3.99 9.29 -2.31
C SER A 203 4.99 9.69 -1.23
N GLN A 204 4.78 10.83 -0.58
CA GLN A 204 5.55 11.14 0.62
C GLN A 204 5.22 10.11 1.69
N PRO A 205 6.24 9.51 2.34
CA PRO A 205 6.03 8.56 3.41
C PRO A 205 5.18 9.15 4.52
N ARG A 206 4.24 8.35 5.04
CA ARG A 206 3.43 8.69 6.19
C ARG A 206 3.84 7.81 7.37
N ASP A 207 3.77 8.41 8.53
CA ASP A 207 4.03 7.71 9.78
C ASP A 207 2.84 7.94 10.71
N TYR A 208 2.51 6.93 11.52
CA TYR A 208 1.43 6.99 12.48
C TYR A 208 1.96 6.72 13.89
N PHE A 209 1.42 7.45 14.87
CA PHE A 209 1.74 7.29 16.28
C PHE A 209 3.21 7.54 16.63
N LEU A 210 3.93 8.32 15.84
CA LEU A 210 5.31 8.66 16.17
C LEU A 210 5.38 9.55 17.40
N VAL A 211 6.30 9.20 18.28
CA VAL A 211 6.69 10.07 19.39
C VAL A 211 7.92 10.87 18.96
N GLU A 212 7.79 12.19 18.99
CA GLU A 212 8.86 13.11 18.61
C GLU A 212 10.11 12.89 19.50
N GLY A 213 11.26 12.74 18.87
CA GLY A 213 12.52 12.50 19.55
C GLY A 213 12.81 11.04 19.90
N ALA A 214 11.85 10.10 19.75
CA ALA A 214 12.11 8.69 19.97
C ALA A 214 13.01 8.11 18.86
N ARG A 215 13.95 7.24 19.25
CA ARG A 215 14.72 6.44 18.29
C ARG A 215 13.78 5.44 17.62
N GLN A 216 13.83 5.34 16.29
CA GLN A 216 12.97 4.46 15.53
C GLN A 216 13.69 3.16 15.14
N LEU A 217 12.97 2.05 15.22
CA LEU A 217 13.28 0.77 14.61
C LEU A 217 12.18 0.45 13.60
N THR A 218 12.52 0.49 12.32
CA THR A 218 11.57 0.36 11.23
C THR A 218 11.50 -1.07 10.75
N VAL A 219 10.29 -1.60 10.60
CA VAL A 219 10.01 -2.97 10.16
C VAL A 219 8.98 -3.02 9.03
N SER A 220 8.87 -4.18 8.37
CA SER A 220 8.03 -4.36 7.18
C SER A 220 6.57 -4.68 7.50
N ASP A 221 6.29 -5.33 8.65
CA ASP A 221 4.97 -5.87 8.98
C ASP A 221 4.71 -5.93 10.48
N GLN A 222 3.43 -6.13 10.86
CA GLN A 222 2.98 -6.15 12.25
C GLN A 222 3.45 -7.40 13.02
N LEU A 223 3.66 -8.54 12.34
CA LEU A 223 4.13 -9.76 13.00
C LEU A 223 5.59 -9.59 13.46
N MET A 224 6.45 -9.07 12.58
CA MET A 224 7.84 -8.75 12.94
C MET A 224 7.88 -7.68 14.02
N LYS A 225 7.06 -6.65 13.92
CA LYS A 225 6.95 -5.60 14.95
C LYS A 225 6.58 -6.18 16.31
N ARG A 226 5.56 -7.06 16.35
CA ARG A 226 5.15 -7.75 17.56
C ARG A 226 6.31 -8.54 18.17
N GLU A 227 7.01 -9.33 17.37
CA GLU A 227 8.12 -10.15 17.87
C GLU A 227 9.24 -9.31 18.47
N LEU A 228 9.64 -8.23 17.80
CA LEU A 228 10.66 -7.30 18.32
C LEU A 228 10.25 -6.68 19.67
N ILE A 229 8.97 -6.32 19.82
CA ILE A 229 8.46 -5.76 21.07
C ILE A 229 8.45 -6.81 22.18
N VAL A 230 8.01 -8.04 21.88
CA VAL A 230 8.04 -9.19 22.83
C VAL A 230 9.46 -9.46 23.31
N GLN A 231 10.46 -9.35 22.44
CA GLN A 231 11.88 -9.50 22.78
C GLN A 231 12.47 -8.30 23.52
N GLY A 232 11.67 -7.27 23.83
CA GLY A 232 12.13 -6.07 24.55
C GLY A 232 13.04 -5.15 23.75
N MET A 233 13.06 -5.25 22.41
CA MET A 233 13.90 -4.38 21.56
C MET A 233 13.32 -2.98 21.39
N GLY A 234 12.03 -2.78 21.74
CA GLY A 234 11.34 -1.50 21.62
C GLY A 234 9.90 -1.58 22.15
N TRP A 235 9.17 -0.53 21.88
CA TRP A 235 7.74 -0.42 22.16
C TRP A 235 6.99 0.06 20.91
N GLY A 236 5.67 -0.06 20.88
CA GLY A 236 4.89 0.47 19.75
C GLY A 236 3.42 0.13 19.84
N HIS A 237 2.66 0.64 18.87
CA HIS A 237 1.24 0.33 18.73
C HIS A 237 1.06 -0.94 17.91
N LEU A 238 0.27 -1.88 18.42
CA LEU A 238 -0.05 -3.13 17.76
C LEU A 238 -1.57 -3.35 17.73
N PRO A 239 -2.10 -4.03 16.69
CA PRO A 239 -3.50 -4.43 16.64
C PRO A 239 -3.85 -5.38 17.78
N ASP A 240 -4.96 -5.13 18.47
CA ASP A 240 -5.39 -5.94 19.65
C ASP A 240 -5.58 -7.42 19.29
N TYR A 241 -6.14 -7.72 18.13
CA TYR A 241 -6.30 -9.11 17.67
C TYR A 241 -4.98 -9.88 17.57
N LEU A 242 -3.86 -9.17 17.32
CA LEU A 242 -2.54 -9.77 17.17
C LEU A 242 -1.85 -10.05 18.50
N ILE A 243 -2.20 -9.32 19.55
CA ILE A 243 -1.51 -9.31 20.85
C ILE A 243 -2.36 -9.82 22.02
N ALA A 244 -3.59 -10.26 21.77
CA ALA A 244 -4.51 -10.70 22.83
C ALA A 244 -3.88 -11.80 23.72
N ASP A 245 -3.26 -12.82 23.12
CA ASP A 245 -2.60 -13.91 23.85
C ASP A 245 -1.32 -13.44 24.57
N ASP A 246 -0.62 -12.44 24.04
CA ASP A 246 0.58 -11.89 24.68
C ASP A 246 0.22 -11.06 25.91
N LEU A 247 -0.84 -10.29 25.84
CA LEU A 247 -1.37 -9.52 26.98
C LEU A 247 -1.89 -10.49 28.06
N ALA A 248 -2.70 -11.50 27.69
CA ALA A 248 -3.22 -12.49 28.61
C ALA A 248 -2.11 -13.33 29.26
N GLY A 249 -1.07 -13.66 28.48
CA GLY A 249 0.09 -14.44 28.96
C GLY A 249 1.18 -13.60 29.64
N GLY A 250 1.01 -12.29 29.76
CA GLY A 250 1.98 -11.39 30.39
C GLY A 250 3.29 -11.22 29.63
N ARG A 251 3.35 -11.57 28.34
CA ARG A 251 4.51 -11.31 27.48
C ARG A 251 4.59 -9.86 27.02
N LEU A 252 3.44 -9.19 26.97
CA LEU A 252 3.30 -7.77 26.71
C LEU A 252 2.51 -7.09 27.81
N VAL A 253 2.75 -5.82 28.02
CA VAL A 253 1.97 -4.94 28.88
C VAL A 253 1.45 -3.75 28.08
N ALA A 254 0.19 -3.41 28.25
CA ALA A 254 -0.38 -2.21 27.67
C ALA A 254 0.20 -0.98 28.36
N LEU A 255 0.58 0.01 27.58
CA LEU A 255 1.10 1.28 28.05
C LEU A 255 -0.01 2.33 28.01
N SER A 256 -0.03 3.22 28.99
CA SER A 256 -0.97 4.34 29.04
C SER A 256 -0.30 5.57 29.64
N GLY A 257 -0.90 6.73 29.44
CA GLY A 257 -0.41 7.98 29.98
C GLY A 257 -0.75 9.19 29.10
N PRO A 258 -0.48 10.40 29.58
CA PRO A 258 -0.74 11.62 28.82
C PRO A 258 0.02 11.59 27.47
N GLY A 259 -0.70 11.79 26.36
CA GLY A 259 -0.11 11.77 25.01
C GLY A 259 0.20 10.39 24.45
N LEU A 260 -0.08 9.31 25.20
CA LEU A 260 0.06 7.92 24.75
C LEU A 260 -1.33 7.32 24.56
N THR A 261 -1.97 7.64 23.46
CA THR A 261 -3.31 7.15 23.14
C THR A 261 -3.24 5.98 22.19
N GLY A 262 -4.11 5.00 22.36
CA GLY A 262 -4.38 4.00 21.34
C GLY A 262 -5.05 4.63 20.11
N GLY A 263 -5.27 3.82 19.09
CA GLY A 263 -5.95 4.21 17.88
C GLY A 263 -7.05 3.24 17.51
N ARG A 264 -7.90 3.67 16.58
CA ARG A 264 -8.91 2.82 15.95
C ARG A 264 -8.83 2.98 14.44
N ALA A 265 -8.82 1.89 13.73
CA ALA A 265 -8.84 1.87 12.28
C ALA A 265 -10.05 1.06 11.79
N GLU A 266 -10.77 1.61 10.83
CA GLU A 266 -11.86 0.92 10.14
C GLU A 266 -11.30 0.35 8.84
N ILE A 267 -11.28 -0.97 8.74
CA ILE A 267 -10.81 -1.68 7.56
C ILE A 267 -12.00 -1.92 6.65
N VAL A 268 -11.86 -1.55 5.40
CA VAL A 268 -12.88 -1.67 4.38
C VAL A 268 -12.35 -2.44 3.18
N ALA A 269 -13.23 -3.01 2.37
CA ALA A 269 -12.96 -3.39 1.01
C ALA A 269 -13.25 -2.20 0.11
N ALA A 270 -12.23 -1.61 -0.50
CA ALA A 270 -12.38 -0.42 -1.32
C ALA A 270 -11.84 -0.61 -2.72
N ARG A 271 -12.53 -0.02 -3.71
CA ARG A 271 -12.12 0.03 -5.11
C ARG A 271 -12.43 1.40 -5.71
N ARG A 272 -11.86 1.69 -6.85
CA ARG A 272 -12.11 2.94 -7.57
C ARG A 272 -13.50 2.92 -8.18
N ARG A 273 -14.22 4.04 -8.05
CA ARG A 273 -15.54 4.25 -8.65
C ARG A 273 -15.47 4.68 -10.11
N ASP A 274 -14.37 5.32 -10.49
CA ASP A 274 -14.18 5.96 -11.79
C ASP A 274 -13.57 5.03 -12.86
N VAL A 275 -13.47 3.73 -12.57
CA VAL A 275 -13.00 2.71 -13.51
C VAL A 275 -14.07 1.64 -13.72
N ALA A 276 -14.11 1.05 -14.92
CA ALA A 276 -14.96 -0.09 -15.19
C ALA A 276 -14.39 -1.34 -14.52
N HIS A 277 -15.25 -2.08 -13.84
CA HIS A 277 -14.96 -3.38 -13.24
C HIS A 277 -15.60 -4.49 -14.07
N GLY A 278 -14.92 -5.62 -14.19
CA GLY A 278 -15.47 -6.77 -14.90
C GLY A 278 -16.37 -7.64 -14.02
N PRO A 279 -17.01 -8.65 -14.61
CA PRO A 279 -18.02 -9.47 -13.95
C PRO A 279 -17.55 -10.18 -12.69
N VAL A 280 -16.28 -10.66 -12.66
CA VAL A 280 -15.72 -11.36 -11.49
C VAL A 280 -15.45 -10.39 -10.36
N ALA A 281 -14.91 -9.19 -10.67
CA ALA A 281 -14.72 -8.12 -9.68
C ALA A 281 -16.04 -7.66 -9.06
N GLU A 282 -17.12 -7.55 -9.86
CA GLU A 282 -18.46 -7.25 -9.35
C GLU A 282 -18.99 -8.35 -8.44
N ARG A 283 -18.87 -9.62 -8.84
CA ARG A 283 -19.26 -10.76 -7.99
C ARG A 283 -18.46 -10.83 -6.70
N LEU A 284 -17.15 -10.51 -6.74
CA LEU A 284 -16.32 -10.44 -5.53
C LEU A 284 -16.84 -9.35 -4.58
N ARG A 285 -17.17 -8.17 -5.10
CA ARG A 285 -17.74 -7.08 -4.30
C ARG A 285 -19.06 -7.54 -3.63
N ASP A 286 -19.95 -8.16 -4.40
CA ASP A 286 -21.25 -8.62 -3.89
C ASP A 286 -21.07 -9.74 -2.84
N HIS A 287 -20.13 -10.65 -3.06
CA HIS A 287 -19.75 -11.67 -2.08
C HIS A 287 -19.27 -11.03 -0.77
N ILE A 288 -18.37 -10.04 -0.85
CA ILE A 288 -17.86 -9.32 0.32
C ILE A 288 -19.01 -8.60 1.04
N ALA A 289 -19.90 -7.92 0.32
CA ALA A 289 -21.04 -7.22 0.90
C ALA A 289 -21.98 -8.17 1.66
N ALA A 290 -22.27 -9.34 1.09
CA ALA A 290 -23.10 -10.35 1.74
C ALA A 290 -22.46 -10.89 3.03
N GLN A 291 -21.15 -11.14 3.03
CA GLN A 291 -20.44 -11.62 4.22
C GLN A 291 -20.31 -10.55 5.31
N ALA A 292 -20.05 -9.29 4.93
CA ALA A 292 -19.98 -8.17 5.87
C ALA A 292 -21.31 -7.96 6.60
N SER A 293 -22.43 -8.09 5.89
CA SER A 293 -23.78 -7.99 6.49
C SER A 293 -24.08 -9.12 7.47
N ALA A 294 -23.49 -10.30 7.29
CA ALA A 294 -23.68 -11.45 8.18
C ALA A 294 -22.87 -11.36 9.50
N VAL A 295 -21.85 -10.50 9.55
CA VAL A 295 -21.01 -10.29 10.76
C VAL A 295 -21.58 -9.20 11.66
N VAL A 296 -22.41 -8.30 11.12
CA VAL A 296 -22.99 -7.16 11.86
C VAL A 296 -24.38 -7.51 12.44
N GLY A 297 -25.01 -8.59 12.07
CA GLY A 297 -26.28 -9.11 12.60
C GLY A 297 -26.07 -10.22 13.63
#